data_aef3012a44cb91df7b29d76d24fa951c
#
_entry.id   aef3012a44cb91df7b29d76d24fa951c
#
_cell.length_a   1.000
_cell.length_b   1.000
_cell.length_c   1.000
_cell.angle_alpha   90.00
_cell.angle_beta   90.00
_cell.angle_gamma   90.00
#
_symmetry.space_group_name_H-M   'P 1'
#
loop_
_entity.id
_entity.type
_entity.pdbx_description
1 polymer ?
#
loop_
_entity_poly.entity_id
_entity_poly.type
_entity_poly.pdbx_seq_one_letter_code
_entity_poly.pdbx_strand_id
1 'polypeptide(L)'
;MMYYTAFGVISVIALGMNLLLLVGLLSIMQATLTLPGMAALALTVGMAIDANVLINERIRDELRTGASPQLAIHSGFERAFGTIVDSNTTTLIAGIALFAFGSGPVKGFAVVLCLGILTSVFTATFVTRGIVNLVYGSRRRLDHVPIGKIWLPQQQESKSKQIGIAYK
;
A
#
# COMPACT_ATOMS: atom_id res chain seq x y z
N MET A 1 -12.39 2.73 -0.59
CA MET A 1 -12.50 3.83 0.37
C MET A 1 -13.60 3.62 1.41
N MET A 2 -14.79 3.21 1.02
CA MET A 2 -15.92 3.05 1.97
C MET A 2 -15.74 2.00 3.08
N TYR A 3 -14.82 1.06 2.92
CA TYR A 3 -14.56 -0.02 3.89
C TYR A 3 -13.43 0.27 4.89
N TYR A 4 -12.62 1.31 4.66
CA TYR A 4 -11.41 1.61 5.43
C TYR A 4 -11.43 3.06 5.91
N THR A 5 -12.22 3.38 6.93
CA THR A 5 -12.42 4.78 7.35
C THR A 5 -11.11 5.53 7.64
N ALA A 6 -10.39 5.20 8.69
CA ALA A 6 -9.14 5.88 9.06
C ALA A 6 -7.96 5.47 8.15
N PHE A 7 -7.80 4.19 7.83
CA PHE A 7 -6.75 3.72 6.91
C PHE A 7 -6.97 4.21 5.49
N GLY A 8 -8.23 4.39 5.04
CA GLY A 8 -8.54 5.00 3.76
C GLY A 8 -8.07 6.44 3.65
N VAL A 9 -8.22 7.24 4.70
CA VAL A 9 -7.71 8.63 4.74
C VAL A 9 -6.19 8.66 4.67
N ILE A 10 -5.52 7.78 5.43
CA ILE A 10 -4.05 7.63 5.40
C ILE A 10 -3.58 7.27 3.98
N SER A 11 -4.25 6.31 3.34
CA SER A 11 -3.92 5.90 1.96
C SER A 11 -4.07 7.04 0.95
N VAL A 12 -5.08 7.91 1.11
CA VAL A 12 -5.27 9.08 0.24
C VAL A 12 -4.17 10.11 0.44
N ILE A 13 -3.80 10.37 1.69
CA ILE A 13 -2.69 11.30 2.01
C ILE A 13 -1.37 10.76 1.43
N ALA A 14 -1.11 9.47 1.61
CA ALA A 14 0.07 8.81 1.05
C ALA A 14 0.09 8.88 -0.48
N LEU A 15 -1.05 8.67 -1.15
CA LEU A 15 -1.19 8.81 -2.60
C LEU A 15 -0.92 10.25 -3.06
N GLY A 16 -1.50 11.24 -2.37
CA GLY A 16 -1.25 12.66 -2.65
C GLY A 16 0.23 13.02 -2.51
N MET A 17 0.89 12.54 -1.46
CA MET A 17 2.33 12.73 -1.24
C MET A 17 3.16 12.05 -2.35
N ASN A 18 2.79 10.84 -2.77
CA ASN A 18 3.45 10.15 -3.88
C ASN A 18 3.36 10.95 -5.19
N LEU A 19 2.17 11.45 -5.51
CA LEU A 19 1.96 12.30 -6.69
C LEU A 19 2.81 13.58 -6.64
N LEU A 20 2.84 14.26 -5.50
CA LEU A 20 3.65 15.46 -5.32
C LEU A 20 5.15 15.16 -5.49
N LEU A 21 5.64 14.05 -4.91
CA LEU A 21 7.02 13.63 -5.07
C LEU A 21 7.35 13.31 -6.53
N LEU A 22 6.48 12.55 -7.21
CA LEU A 22 6.68 12.18 -8.61
C LEU A 22 6.72 13.41 -9.51
N VAL A 23 5.74 14.31 -9.39
CA VAL A 23 5.69 15.54 -10.19
C VAL A 23 6.88 16.45 -9.85
N GLY A 24 7.26 16.55 -8.58
CA GLY A 24 8.43 17.30 -8.15
C GLY A 24 9.73 16.76 -8.77
N LEU A 25 9.94 15.45 -8.76
CA LEU A 25 11.11 14.83 -9.40
C LEU A 25 11.13 15.02 -10.91
N LEU A 26 9.99 14.86 -11.58
CA LEU A 26 9.89 15.12 -13.02
C LEU A 26 10.19 16.58 -13.35
N SER A 27 9.74 17.51 -12.52
CA SER A 27 10.03 18.95 -12.67
C SER A 27 11.51 19.26 -12.50
N ILE A 28 12.17 18.69 -11.48
CA ILE A 28 13.60 18.87 -11.25
C ILE A 28 14.43 18.31 -12.42
N MET A 29 14.04 17.17 -12.95
CA MET A 29 14.71 16.55 -14.09
C MET A 29 14.39 17.23 -15.43
N GLN A 30 13.50 18.23 -15.44
CA GLN A 30 13.00 18.88 -16.65
C GLN A 30 12.52 17.86 -17.71
N ALA A 31 11.97 16.75 -17.25
CA ALA A 31 11.50 15.69 -18.13
C ALA A 31 10.27 16.16 -18.91
N THR A 32 10.37 16.15 -20.23
CA THR A 32 9.22 16.49 -21.08
C THR A 32 8.17 15.39 -20.98
N LEU A 33 6.97 15.77 -20.54
CA LEU A 33 5.81 14.88 -20.50
C LEU A 33 5.36 14.60 -21.94
N THR A 34 5.75 13.42 -22.44
CA THR A 34 5.25 12.88 -23.71
C THR A 34 3.89 12.21 -23.50
N LEU A 35 3.14 11.96 -24.57
CA LEU A 35 1.87 11.23 -24.49
C LEU A 35 2.02 9.85 -23.79
N PRO A 36 3.03 9.01 -24.13
CA PRO A 36 3.33 7.80 -23.36
C PRO A 36 3.72 8.06 -21.90
N GLY A 37 4.38 9.18 -21.62
CA GLY A 37 4.73 9.59 -20.26
C GLY A 37 3.50 9.86 -19.39
N MET A 38 2.43 10.43 -19.94
CA MET A 38 1.16 10.59 -19.24
C MET A 38 0.49 9.23 -18.95
N ALA A 39 0.59 8.28 -19.87
CA ALA A 39 0.12 6.92 -19.63
C ALA A 39 0.90 6.23 -18.50
N ALA A 40 2.22 6.44 -18.42
CA ALA A 40 3.04 5.96 -17.32
C ALA A 40 2.63 6.58 -15.98
N LEU A 41 2.28 7.88 -15.94
CA LEU A 41 1.75 8.54 -14.74
C LEU A 41 0.47 7.85 -14.26
N ALA A 42 -0.50 7.63 -15.15
CA ALA A 42 -1.73 6.95 -14.82
C ALA A 42 -1.48 5.52 -14.28
N LEU A 43 -0.55 4.80 -14.90
CA LEU A 43 -0.15 3.45 -14.47
C LEU A 43 0.49 3.48 -13.08
N THR A 44 1.42 4.40 -12.80
CA THR A 44 2.11 4.49 -11.51
C THR A 44 1.17 4.90 -10.38
N VAL A 45 0.18 5.76 -10.67
CA VAL A 45 -0.90 6.08 -9.71
C VAL A 45 -1.72 4.84 -9.39
N GLY A 46 -2.09 4.04 -10.38
CA GLY A 46 -2.79 2.76 -10.19
C GLY A 46 -1.99 1.81 -9.28
N MET A 47 -0.71 1.61 -9.57
CA MET A 47 0.19 0.77 -8.75
C MET A 47 0.35 1.30 -7.31
N ALA A 48 0.38 2.61 -7.11
CA ALA A 48 0.45 3.22 -5.78
C ALA A 48 -0.85 3.00 -4.97
N ILE A 49 -2.00 3.04 -5.63
CA ILE A 49 -3.29 2.70 -5.02
C ILE A 49 -3.29 1.21 -4.62
N ASP A 50 -2.87 0.33 -5.52
CA ASP A 50 -2.81 -1.11 -5.27
C ASP A 50 -1.88 -1.46 -4.11
N ALA A 51 -0.73 -0.81 -3.99
CA ALA A 51 0.18 -0.98 -2.86
C ALA A 51 -0.51 -0.64 -1.52
N ASN A 52 -1.22 0.48 -1.45
CA ASN A 52 -1.96 0.88 -0.25
C ASN A 52 -3.13 -0.07 0.07
N VAL A 53 -3.85 -0.54 -0.94
CA VAL A 53 -4.92 -1.53 -0.78
C VAL A 53 -4.35 -2.84 -0.26
N LEU A 54 -3.23 -3.31 -0.81
CA LEU A 54 -2.57 -4.54 -0.37
C LEU A 54 -2.14 -4.47 1.10
N ILE A 55 -1.56 -3.35 1.54
CA ILE A 55 -1.20 -3.13 2.95
C ILE A 55 -2.45 -3.25 3.83
N ASN A 56 -3.53 -2.56 3.48
CA ASN A 56 -4.77 -2.56 4.24
C ASN A 56 -5.40 -3.96 4.31
N GLU A 57 -5.41 -4.72 3.21
CA GLU A 57 -5.94 -6.08 3.19
C GLU A 57 -5.08 -7.05 4.01
N ARG A 58 -3.75 -6.93 3.98
CA ARG A 58 -2.86 -7.75 4.82
C ARG A 58 -3.07 -7.49 6.31
N ILE A 59 -3.22 -6.22 6.71
CA ILE A 59 -3.56 -5.88 8.11
C ILE A 59 -4.90 -6.49 8.50
N ARG A 60 -5.89 -6.43 7.61
CA ARG A 60 -7.21 -7.02 7.83
C ARG A 60 -7.16 -8.54 7.97
N ASP A 61 -6.37 -9.22 7.15
CA ASP A 61 -6.18 -10.67 7.24
C ASP A 61 -5.56 -11.08 8.57
N GLU A 62 -4.54 -10.36 9.05
CA GLU A 62 -3.94 -10.60 10.37
C GLU A 62 -4.94 -10.39 11.51
N LEU A 63 -5.81 -9.38 11.41
CA LEU A 63 -6.89 -9.19 12.40
C LEU A 63 -7.90 -10.34 12.39
N ARG A 64 -8.20 -10.90 11.21
CA ARG A 64 -9.10 -12.07 11.08
C ARG A 64 -8.54 -13.34 11.73
N THR A 65 -7.22 -13.49 11.77
CA THR A 65 -6.55 -14.62 12.46
C THR A 65 -6.51 -14.45 13.97
N GLY A 66 -7.03 -13.34 14.51
CA GLY A 66 -7.09 -13.09 15.95
C GLY A 66 -5.85 -12.42 16.52
N ALA A 67 -4.97 -11.87 15.68
CA ALA A 67 -3.81 -11.10 16.11
C ALA A 67 -4.25 -9.82 16.84
N SER A 68 -3.44 -9.38 17.82
CA SER A 68 -3.68 -8.08 18.45
C SER A 68 -3.55 -6.95 17.40
N PRO A 69 -4.29 -5.84 17.56
CA PRO A 69 -4.26 -4.76 16.56
C PRO A 69 -2.86 -4.25 16.21
N GLN A 70 -1.98 -4.14 17.19
CA GLN A 70 -0.60 -3.70 17.00
C GLN A 70 0.24 -4.73 16.23
N LEU A 71 0.08 -6.02 16.58
CA LEU A 71 0.75 -7.11 15.87
C LEU A 71 0.23 -7.23 14.43
N ALA A 72 -1.07 -7.10 14.22
CA ALA A 72 -1.69 -7.14 12.90
C ALA A 72 -1.18 -6.03 11.99
N ILE A 73 -1.00 -4.81 12.50
CA ILE A 73 -0.42 -3.70 11.75
C ILE A 73 1.04 -4.01 11.37
N HIS A 74 1.86 -4.48 12.32
CA HIS A 74 3.27 -4.78 12.07
C HIS A 74 3.43 -5.92 11.06
N SER A 75 2.80 -7.07 11.32
CA SER A 75 2.90 -8.26 10.46
C SER A 75 2.27 -8.03 9.09
N GLY A 76 1.14 -7.31 9.03
CA GLY A 76 0.47 -6.95 7.78
C GLY A 76 1.37 -6.08 6.89
N PHE A 77 2.06 -5.10 7.49
CA PHE A 77 3.04 -4.28 6.77
C PHE A 77 4.23 -5.09 6.24
N GLU A 78 4.84 -5.94 7.05
CA GLU A 78 5.99 -6.75 6.62
C GLU A 78 5.63 -7.66 5.45
N ARG A 79 4.48 -8.33 5.53
CA ARG A 79 4.02 -9.23 4.44
C ARG A 79 3.67 -8.46 3.17
N ALA A 80 2.98 -7.32 3.30
CA ALA A 80 2.66 -6.47 2.17
C ALA A 80 3.91 -5.92 1.51
N PHE A 81 4.90 -5.47 2.31
CA PHE A 81 6.13 -4.88 1.81
C PHE A 81 6.92 -5.84 0.91
N GLY A 82 7.08 -7.12 1.30
CA GLY A 82 7.72 -8.12 0.45
C GLY A 82 7.04 -8.22 -0.92
N THR A 83 5.72 -8.35 -0.94
CA THR A 83 4.96 -8.45 -2.20
C THR A 83 5.07 -7.18 -3.06
N ILE A 84 5.03 -6.00 -2.42
CA ILE A 84 5.15 -4.71 -3.12
C ILE A 84 6.55 -4.57 -3.75
N VAL A 85 7.60 -4.92 -3.03
CA VAL A 85 8.98 -4.84 -3.54
C VAL A 85 9.16 -5.81 -4.71
N ASP A 86 8.70 -7.06 -4.58
CA ASP A 86 8.83 -8.06 -5.64
C ASP A 86 8.15 -7.64 -6.94
N SER A 87 6.89 -7.18 -6.86
CA SER A 87 6.13 -6.74 -8.03
C SER A 87 6.74 -5.50 -8.68
N ASN A 88 7.17 -4.53 -7.87
CA ASN A 88 7.78 -3.30 -8.36
C ASN A 88 9.19 -3.54 -8.94
N THR A 89 9.96 -4.49 -8.39
CA THR A 89 11.27 -4.85 -8.93
C THR A 89 11.16 -5.38 -10.35
N THR A 90 10.19 -6.25 -10.63
CA THR A 90 9.95 -6.78 -11.98
C THR A 90 9.61 -5.66 -12.96
N THR A 91 8.73 -4.75 -12.57
CA THR A 91 8.32 -3.61 -13.41
C THR A 91 9.47 -2.61 -13.58
N LEU A 92 10.30 -2.42 -12.55
CA LEU A 92 11.49 -1.55 -12.63
C LEU A 92 12.52 -2.09 -13.62
N ILE A 93 12.77 -3.41 -13.63
CA ILE A 93 13.65 -4.05 -14.62
C ILE A 93 13.14 -3.81 -16.04
N ALA A 94 11.84 -3.97 -16.27
CA ALA A 94 11.21 -3.65 -17.56
C ALA A 94 11.39 -2.17 -17.94
N GLY A 95 11.18 -1.26 -16.98
CA GLY A 95 11.38 0.18 -17.16
C GLY A 95 12.83 0.53 -17.55
N ILE A 96 13.81 -0.07 -16.88
CA ILE A 96 15.23 0.12 -17.19
C ILE A 96 15.56 -0.41 -18.60
N ALA A 97 15.03 -1.57 -18.98
CA ALA A 97 15.20 -2.12 -20.32
C ALA A 97 14.59 -1.17 -21.38
N LEU A 98 13.39 -0.65 -21.14
CA LEU A 98 12.76 0.33 -22.02
C LEU A 98 13.55 1.64 -22.10
N PHE A 99 14.20 2.07 -21.02
CA PHE A 99 15.06 3.25 -21.01
C PHE A 99 16.34 3.03 -21.83
N ALA A 100 16.96 1.84 -21.70
CA ALA A 100 18.20 1.51 -22.38
C ALA A 100 17.99 1.30 -23.90
N PHE A 101 16.95 0.59 -24.30
CA PHE A 101 16.71 0.19 -25.68
C PHE A 101 15.64 1.06 -26.38
N GLY A 102 14.84 1.81 -25.66
CA GLY A 102 13.81 2.67 -26.21
C GLY A 102 14.36 3.92 -26.89
N SER A 103 13.58 4.50 -27.77
CA SER A 103 13.89 5.75 -28.46
C SER A 103 12.74 6.75 -28.31
N GLY A 104 13.04 8.05 -28.38
CA GLY A 104 12.08 9.13 -28.38
C GLY A 104 11.02 9.01 -27.26
N PRO A 105 9.72 8.93 -27.62
CA PRO A 105 8.62 8.90 -26.64
C PRO A 105 8.67 7.73 -25.66
N VAL A 106 9.25 6.58 -26.07
CA VAL A 106 9.38 5.38 -25.22
C VAL A 106 10.32 5.63 -24.05
N LYS A 107 11.40 6.40 -24.25
CA LYS A 107 12.28 6.82 -23.15
C LYS A 107 11.54 7.69 -22.13
N GLY A 108 10.70 8.60 -22.61
CA GLY A 108 9.87 9.43 -21.72
C GLY A 108 8.95 8.58 -20.84
N PHE A 109 8.30 7.57 -21.43
CA PHE A 109 7.52 6.58 -20.68
C PHE A 109 8.36 5.87 -19.62
N ALA A 110 9.54 5.36 -20.01
CA ALA A 110 10.43 4.61 -19.13
C ALA A 110 10.92 5.44 -17.93
N VAL A 111 11.28 6.71 -18.15
CA VAL A 111 11.69 7.64 -17.07
C VAL A 111 10.57 7.82 -16.06
N VAL A 112 9.37 8.16 -16.53
CA VAL A 112 8.20 8.35 -15.65
C VAL A 112 7.87 7.08 -14.88
N LEU A 113 7.92 5.91 -15.54
CA LEU A 113 7.68 4.62 -14.93
C LEU A 113 8.70 4.32 -13.82
N CYS A 114 10.00 4.42 -14.10
CA CYS A 114 11.04 4.15 -13.11
C CYS A 114 10.96 5.09 -11.91
N LEU A 115 10.79 6.39 -12.14
CA LEU A 115 10.64 7.36 -11.05
C LEU A 115 9.37 7.12 -10.26
N GLY A 116 8.26 6.80 -10.92
CA GLY A 116 6.99 6.51 -10.28
C GLY A 116 7.05 5.27 -9.38
N ILE A 117 7.77 4.22 -9.80
CA ILE A 117 8.00 3.04 -8.96
C ILE A 117 8.84 3.40 -7.74
N LEU A 118 9.94 4.14 -7.91
CA LEU A 118 10.80 4.54 -6.80
C LEU A 118 10.05 5.39 -5.77
N THR A 119 9.28 6.39 -6.23
CA THR A 119 8.44 7.22 -5.34
C THR A 119 7.33 6.42 -4.68
N SER A 120 6.71 5.47 -5.37
CA SER A 120 5.65 4.62 -4.84
C SER A 120 6.17 3.71 -3.72
N VAL A 121 7.29 3.03 -3.92
CA VAL A 121 7.92 2.17 -2.90
C VAL A 121 8.37 3.01 -1.70
N PHE A 122 8.97 4.17 -1.95
CA PHE A 122 9.37 5.10 -0.89
C PHE A 122 8.16 5.55 -0.07
N THR A 123 7.08 6.01 -0.73
CA THR A 123 5.88 6.49 -0.06
C THR A 123 5.17 5.37 0.71
N ALA A 124 5.04 4.18 0.12
CA ALA A 124 4.44 3.04 0.80
C ALA A 124 5.23 2.64 2.05
N THR A 125 6.57 2.68 1.99
CA THR A 125 7.42 2.27 3.10
C THR A 125 7.52 3.33 4.18
N PHE A 126 7.90 4.55 3.82
CA PHE A 126 8.23 5.59 4.78
C PHE A 126 7.03 6.44 5.19
N VAL A 127 6.24 6.92 4.24
CA VAL A 127 5.14 7.83 4.53
C VAL A 127 3.98 7.07 5.15
N THR A 128 3.54 5.98 4.53
CA THR A 128 2.39 5.22 5.05
C THR A 128 2.70 4.60 6.40
N ARG A 129 3.87 3.98 6.55
CA ARG A 129 4.32 3.41 7.83
C ARG A 129 4.54 4.49 8.89
N GLY A 130 5.11 5.64 8.51
CA GLY A 130 5.30 6.78 9.40
C GLY A 130 3.98 7.33 9.92
N ILE A 131 2.98 7.54 9.06
CA ILE A 131 1.66 8.03 9.44
C ILE A 131 0.93 7.02 10.32
N VAL A 132 0.97 5.73 9.97
CA VAL A 132 0.36 4.67 10.79
C VAL A 132 1.00 4.61 12.16
N ASN A 133 2.33 4.69 12.26
CA ASN A 133 3.02 4.72 13.54
C ASN A 133 2.69 5.99 14.35
N LEU A 134 2.56 7.14 13.71
CA LEU A 134 2.21 8.39 14.38
C LEU A 134 0.79 8.36 14.95
N VAL A 135 -0.16 7.83 14.17
CA VAL A 135 -1.58 7.79 14.56
C VAL A 135 -1.87 6.68 15.58
N TYR A 136 -1.23 5.52 15.42
CA TYR A 136 -1.52 4.33 16.22
C TYR A 136 -0.40 3.95 17.21
N GLY A 137 0.85 4.29 16.93
CA GLY A 137 1.99 3.94 17.79
C GLY A 137 2.02 4.72 19.11
N SER A 138 1.39 5.90 19.18
CA SER A 138 1.29 6.70 20.41
C SER A 138 0.19 6.23 21.36
N ARG A 139 -0.71 5.34 20.93
CA ARG A 139 -1.76 4.78 21.78
C ARG A 139 -1.32 3.45 22.38
N ARG A 140 -1.07 3.45 23.67
CA ARG A 140 -0.57 2.30 24.46
C ARG A 140 -1.47 1.05 24.43
N ARG A 141 -2.76 1.15 24.06
CA ARG A 141 -3.70 0.05 23.80
C ARG A 141 -4.68 0.47 22.72
N LEU A 142 -4.74 -0.31 21.66
CA LEU A 142 -5.78 -0.21 20.65
C LEU A 142 -6.81 -1.30 20.96
N ASP A 143 -7.98 -0.91 21.46
CA ASP A 143 -9.09 -1.84 21.69
C ASP A 143 -9.81 -2.18 20.38
N HIS A 144 -9.65 -1.33 19.34
CA HIS A 144 -10.31 -1.52 18.06
C HIS A 144 -9.58 -0.80 16.92
N VAL A 145 -9.42 -1.48 15.78
CA VAL A 145 -8.93 -0.87 14.53
C VAL A 145 -10.13 -0.68 13.62
N PRO A 146 -10.46 0.56 13.19
CA PRO A 146 -11.60 0.82 12.33
C PRO A 146 -11.30 0.41 10.87
N ILE A 147 -11.19 -0.89 10.65
CA ILE A 147 -11.03 -1.52 9.32
C ILE A 147 -12.31 -2.29 9.00
N GLY A 148 -13.43 -1.61 8.73
CA GLY A 148 -14.66 -2.22 8.28
C GLY A 148 -15.19 -3.38 9.15
N LYS A 149 -16.35 -3.95 8.81
CA LYS A 149 -16.89 -5.14 9.48
C LYS A 149 -16.05 -6.37 9.12
N ILE A 150 -15.38 -6.96 10.12
CA ILE A 150 -14.73 -8.26 9.97
C ILE A 150 -15.86 -9.30 9.88
N TRP A 151 -16.02 -9.92 8.72
CA TRP A 151 -16.89 -11.08 8.58
C TRP A 151 -16.16 -12.29 9.19
N LEU A 152 -16.51 -12.65 10.43
CA LEU A 152 -16.02 -13.87 11.08
C LEU A 152 -16.80 -15.05 10.49
N PRO A 153 -16.16 -16.06 9.91
CA PRO A 153 -16.86 -17.28 9.55
C PRO A 153 -17.44 -17.94 10.82
N GLN A 154 -18.70 -18.36 10.73
CA GLN A 154 -19.55 -18.88 11.83
C GLN A 154 -18.97 -20.05 12.65
N GLN A 155 -17.80 -20.56 12.30
CA GLN A 155 -17.17 -21.70 13.00
C GLN A 155 -16.67 -21.37 14.43
N GLN A 156 -16.47 -20.09 14.77
CA GLN A 156 -16.07 -19.75 16.14
C GLN A 156 -17.24 -19.61 17.11
N GLU A 157 -18.42 -19.27 16.62
CA GLU A 157 -19.62 -19.20 17.46
C GLU A 157 -20.08 -20.59 17.93
N SER A 158 -19.90 -21.63 17.13
CA SER A 158 -20.21 -22.99 17.50
C SER A 158 -19.26 -23.54 18.57
N LYS A 159 -17.97 -23.18 18.52
CA LYS A 159 -16.99 -23.60 19.54
C LYS A 159 -17.20 -22.91 20.89
N SER A 160 -17.54 -21.63 20.89
CA SER A 160 -17.81 -20.92 22.14
C SER A 160 -19.09 -21.41 22.83
N LYS A 161 -20.12 -21.78 22.05
CA LYS A 161 -21.35 -22.43 22.59
C LYS A 161 -21.11 -23.85 23.13
N GLN A 162 -20.25 -24.65 22.48
CA GLN A 162 -19.89 -25.97 22.98
C GLN A 162 -19.06 -25.93 24.25
N ILE A 163 -18.14 -24.96 24.38
CA ILE A 163 -17.35 -24.79 25.61
C ILE A 163 -18.22 -24.27 26.76
N GLY A 164 -19.19 -23.38 26.49
CA GLY A 164 -20.14 -22.87 27.50
C GLY A 164 -21.12 -23.92 28.02
N ILE A 165 -21.39 -25.00 27.29
CA ILE A 165 -22.26 -26.11 27.71
C ILE A 165 -21.47 -27.15 28.54
N ALA A 166 -20.15 -27.25 28.36
CA ALA A 166 -19.30 -28.19 29.07
C ALA A 166 -18.95 -27.76 30.51
N TYR A 167 -19.28 -26.53 30.91
CA TYR A 167 -19.02 -25.96 32.24
C TYR A 167 -20.32 -25.72 33.05
N LYS A 168 -21.46 -26.30 32.65
CA LYS A 168 -22.68 -26.34 33.42
C LYS A 168 -22.96 -27.78 33.86
#